data_5514b4aae023c54745cc31fcf86bcbc9
#
_entry.id   5514b4aae023c54745cc31fcf86bcbc9
#
_cell.length_a   1.000
_cell.length_b   1.000
_cell.length_c   1.000
_cell.angle_alpha   90.00
_cell.angle_beta   90.00
_cell.angle_gamma   90.00
#
_symmetry.space_group_name_H-M   'P 1'
#
loop_
_entity.id
_entity.type
_entity.pdbx_description
1 polymer ?
#
loop_
_entity_poly.entity_id
_entity_poly.type
_entity_poly.pdbx_seq_one_letter_code
_entity_poly.pdbx_strand_id
1 'polypeptide(L)'
;PAKARACIFIFLEGGPSQIDLFDPKPKLNALDGQPLPESLTKNVRFAFIKKESAVLLGSKRTFTRHGQCGMEFSDLVPHLAGCADDLLMIRSMHTDQFNHHPAQLVLHSGRPFFGLPTAGAWLTYGLGSESQSLPGYVVLSAGRGTSGGASLWQSGFLPSVHAGVLFRSQGEPVLNLTNPPGLPPELQRRGLDA
;
A
#
# COMPACT_ATOMS: atom_id res chain seq x y z
N PRO A 1 -12.06 22.67 -10.03
CA PRO A 1 -11.48 21.87 -11.11
C PRO A 1 -10.31 21.05 -10.59
N ALA A 2 -10.21 19.78 -11.01
CA ALA A 2 -9.09 18.92 -10.66
C ALA A 2 -7.79 19.50 -11.21
N LYS A 3 -6.74 19.54 -10.37
CA LYS A 3 -5.42 20.09 -10.75
C LYS A 3 -4.34 19.00 -10.81
N ALA A 4 -4.58 17.84 -10.21
CA ALA A 4 -3.62 16.75 -10.19
C ALA A 4 -3.47 16.11 -11.58
N ARG A 5 -2.22 15.94 -12.03
CA ARG A 5 -1.86 15.32 -13.33
C ARG A 5 -1.30 13.92 -13.16
N ALA A 6 -0.82 13.58 -11.98
CA ALA A 6 -0.23 12.29 -11.66
C ALA A 6 -0.61 11.87 -10.25
N CYS A 7 -0.57 10.56 -10.00
CA CYS A 7 -0.79 9.97 -8.70
C CYS A 7 0.41 9.09 -8.35
N ILE A 8 0.99 9.28 -7.17
CA ILE A 8 1.98 8.38 -6.60
C ILE A 8 1.32 7.70 -5.40
N PHE A 9 1.14 6.39 -5.47
CA PHE A 9 0.60 5.58 -4.39
C PHE A 9 1.76 4.87 -3.67
N ILE A 10 2.02 5.23 -2.41
CA ILE A 10 3.07 4.63 -1.58
C ILE A 10 2.41 3.64 -0.64
N PHE A 11 2.75 2.37 -0.78
CA PHE A 11 2.28 1.29 0.07
C PHE A 11 3.44 0.70 0.88
N LEU A 12 3.29 0.68 2.19
CA LEU A 12 4.28 0.16 3.15
C LEU A 12 3.72 -1.13 3.77
N GLU A 13 4.04 -2.28 3.18
CA GLU A 13 3.59 -3.58 3.68
C GLU A 13 4.14 -3.87 5.07
N GLY A 14 3.28 -4.43 5.93
CA GLY A 14 3.63 -4.74 7.33
C GLY A 14 3.77 -3.48 8.17
N GLY A 15 3.65 -2.38 7.56
CA GLY A 15 3.56 -1.00 7.94
C GLY A 15 4.39 -0.52 9.11
N PRO A 16 4.73 0.76 9.09
CA PRO A 16 5.12 1.41 10.33
C PRO A 16 3.93 1.46 11.29
N SER A 17 4.21 1.36 12.58
CA SER A 17 3.19 1.47 13.63
C SER A 17 2.54 2.86 13.60
N GLN A 18 1.26 2.96 13.26
CA GLN A 18 0.54 4.24 13.22
C GLN A 18 0.50 4.92 14.59
N ILE A 19 0.43 4.16 15.68
CA ILE A 19 0.40 4.72 17.03
C ILE A 19 1.75 5.26 17.48
N ASP A 20 2.84 4.84 16.84
CA ASP A 20 4.17 5.36 17.10
C ASP A 20 4.55 6.53 16.18
N LEU A 21 3.81 6.77 15.10
CA LEU A 21 4.16 7.78 14.09
C LEU A 21 3.15 8.92 13.95
N PHE A 22 1.85 8.61 13.96
CA PHE A 22 0.82 9.55 13.50
C PHE A 22 -0.37 9.69 14.42
N ASP A 23 -0.60 8.73 15.32
CA ASP A 23 -1.83 8.65 16.09
C ASP A 23 -1.55 8.35 17.57
N PRO A 24 -1.08 9.36 18.35
CA PRO A 24 -0.75 9.17 19.75
C PRO A 24 -1.96 8.73 20.56
N LYS A 25 -1.76 7.76 21.44
CA LYS A 25 -2.80 7.19 22.32
C LYS A 25 -2.39 7.38 23.80
N PRO A 26 -2.62 8.55 24.39
CA PRO A 26 -2.22 8.81 25.79
C PRO A 26 -2.82 7.80 26.78
N LYS A 27 -4.05 7.36 26.54
CA LYS A 27 -4.71 6.33 27.38
C LYS A 27 -4.02 4.97 27.27
N LEU A 28 -3.53 4.61 26.08
CA LEU A 28 -2.74 3.38 25.91
C LEU A 28 -1.42 3.47 26.65
N ASN A 29 -0.76 4.62 26.61
CA ASN A 29 0.50 4.85 27.34
C ASN A 29 0.29 4.77 28.87
N ALA A 30 -0.82 5.29 29.38
CA ALA A 30 -1.16 5.19 30.80
C ALA A 30 -1.47 3.75 31.26
N LEU A 31 -1.83 2.87 30.35
CA LEU A 31 -2.14 1.46 30.59
C LEU A 31 -1.02 0.51 30.17
N ASP A 32 0.17 1.04 29.86
CA ASP A 32 1.31 0.23 29.43
C ASP A 32 1.64 -0.91 30.42
N GLY A 33 1.84 -2.11 29.91
CA GLY A 33 2.12 -3.31 30.70
C GLY A 33 0.91 -3.94 31.42
N GLN A 34 -0.27 -3.31 31.35
CA GLN A 34 -1.47 -3.86 31.98
C GLN A 34 -2.13 -4.93 31.07
N PRO A 35 -2.88 -5.90 31.65
CA PRO A 35 -3.64 -6.87 30.87
C PRO A 35 -4.66 -6.20 29.94
N LEU A 36 -4.99 -6.86 28.84
CA LEU A 36 -6.03 -6.40 27.91
C LEU A 36 -7.37 -6.27 28.63
N PRO A 37 -8.02 -5.10 28.59
CA PRO A 37 -9.36 -4.91 29.14
C PRO A 37 -10.39 -5.81 28.43
N GLU A 38 -11.34 -6.36 29.17
CA GLU A 38 -12.39 -7.20 28.62
C GLU A 38 -13.21 -6.46 27.53
N SER A 39 -13.38 -5.14 27.67
CA SER A 39 -14.06 -4.29 26.69
C SER A 39 -13.41 -4.33 25.30
N LEU A 40 -12.10 -4.57 25.21
CA LEU A 40 -11.36 -4.71 23.95
C LEU A 40 -11.33 -6.14 23.43
N THR A 41 -11.66 -7.13 24.26
CA THR A 41 -11.48 -8.54 23.91
C THR A 41 -12.78 -9.29 23.68
N LYS A 42 -13.92 -8.76 24.14
CA LYS A 42 -15.22 -9.44 24.14
C LYS A 42 -15.69 -9.88 22.76
N ASN A 43 -15.43 -9.07 21.72
CA ASN A 43 -15.92 -9.31 20.36
C ASN A 43 -14.80 -9.38 19.32
N VAL A 44 -13.55 -9.59 19.75
CA VAL A 44 -12.40 -9.63 18.85
C VAL A 44 -11.88 -11.05 18.73
N ARG A 45 -11.68 -11.48 17.49
CA ARG A 45 -11.01 -12.74 17.20
C ARG A 45 -9.50 -12.51 17.14
N PHE A 46 -8.76 -13.11 18.05
CA PHE A 46 -7.30 -13.09 18.05
C PHE A 46 -6.77 -14.21 17.14
N ALA A 47 -5.92 -13.87 16.18
CA ALA A 47 -5.37 -14.85 15.24
C ALA A 47 -4.20 -15.63 15.87
N PHE A 48 -3.23 -14.93 16.45
CA PHE A 48 -1.96 -15.52 16.94
C PHE A 48 -1.61 -15.11 18.37
N ILE A 49 -2.36 -14.22 18.98
CA ILE A 49 -2.10 -13.71 20.33
C ILE A 49 -2.90 -14.56 21.33
N LYS A 50 -2.22 -15.03 22.38
CA LYS A 50 -2.89 -15.65 23.53
C LYS A 50 -3.47 -14.53 24.40
N LYS A 51 -4.79 -14.41 24.40
CA LYS A 51 -5.54 -13.35 25.10
C LYS A 51 -5.17 -13.24 26.58
N GLU A 52 -4.96 -14.38 27.22
CA GLU A 52 -4.73 -14.49 28.67
C GLU A 52 -3.36 -13.95 29.10
N SER A 53 -2.39 -13.91 28.19
CA SER A 53 -1.03 -13.42 28.45
C SER A 53 -0.69 -12.11 27.75
N ALA A 54 -1.63 -11.58 26.97
CA ALA A 54 -1.40 -10.33 26.25
C ALA A 54 -1.51 -9.13 27.17
N VAL A 55 -0.57 -8.21 27.03
CA VAL A 55 -0.55 -6.93 27.73
C VAL A 55 -0.58 -5.78 26.74
N LEU A 56 -1.05 -4.63 27.20
CA LEU A 56 -1.03 -3.40 26.43
C LEU A 56 0.41 -2.88 26.30
N LEU A 57 0.75 -2.36 25.14
CA LEU A 57 2.02 -1.74 24.85
C LEU A 57 1.81 -0.28 24.46
N GLY A 58 2.23 0.64 25.32
CA GLY A 58 2.24 2.06 25.04
C GLY A 58 3.38 2.48 24.13
N SER A 59 3.19 3.59 23.43
CA SER A 59 4.25 4.20 22.63
C SER A 59 5.22 4.97 23.54
N LYS A 60 6.52 4.81 23.28
CA LYS A 60 7.59 5.58 23.95
C LYS A 60 8.01 6.81 23.12
N ARG A 61 7.24 7.16 22.10
CA ARG A 61 7.56 8.27 21.20
C ARG A 61 7.04 9.60 21.73
N THR A 62 7.76 10.65 21.39
CA THR A 62 7.34 12.01 21.67
C THR A 62 6.61 12.56 20.46
N PHE A 63 5.44 13.14 20.72
CA PHE A 63 4.64 13.79 19.70
C PHE A 63 4.63 15.30 19.91
N THR A 64 4.79 16.03 18.81
CA THR A 64 4.72 17.49 18.78
C THR A 64 3.81 17.94 17.66
N ARG A 65 3.24 19.13 17.83
CA ARG A 65 2.37 19.76 16.82
C ARG A 65 3.20 20.51 15.79
N HIS A 66 2.83 20.35 14.52
CA HIS A 66 3.50 20.94 13.38
C HIS A 66 2.53 21.66 12.45
N GLY A 67 3.07 22.60 11.69
CA GLY A 67 2.32 23.44 10.76
C GLY A 67 1.31 24.36 11.43
N GLN A 68 0.60 25.11 10.63
CA GLN A 68 -0.53 25.95 11.05
C GLN A 68 -1.75 25.07 11.39
N CYS A 69 -1.88 23.92 10.75
CA CYS A 69 -2.93 22.94 11.02
C CYS A 69 -2.82 22.30 12.42
N GLY A 70 -1.65 22.39 13.08
CA GLY A 70 -1.40 21.80 14.39
C GLY A 70 -1.45 20.26 14.43
N MET A 71 -1.14 19.60 13.30
CA MET A 71 -1.13 18.15 13.21
C MET A 71 0.02 17.55 14.03
N GLU A 72 -0.28 16.47 14.75
CA GLU A 72 0.71 15.81 15.62
C GLU A 72 1.50 14.76 14.84
N PHE A 73 2.83 14.82 14.97
CA PHE A 73 3.76 13.84 14.43
C PHE A 73 4.75 13.38 15.50
N SER A 74 5.19 12.13 15.35
CA SER A 74 6.25 11.56 16.16
C SER A 74 7.61 12.14 15.81
N ASP A 75 8.52 12.09 16.79
CA ASP A 75 9.95 12.38 16.63
C ASP A 75 10.67 11.53 15.57
N LEU A 76 10.05 10.43 15.14
CA LEU A 76 10.60 9.53 14.12
C LEU A 76 10.43 10.04 12.67
N VAL A 77 9.53 10.97 12.43
CA VAL A 77 9.16 11.42 11.07
C VAL A 77 9.31 12.95 10.89
N PRO A 78 10.48 13.54 11.23
CA PRO A 78 10.66 14.99 11.24
C PRO A 78 10.50 15.63 9.88
N HIS A 79 10.91 14.95 8.80
CA HIS A 79 10.78 15.47 7.44
C HIS A 79 9.32 15.51 6.98
N LEU A 80 8.54 14.48 7.32
CA LEU A 80 7.11 14.46 7.01
C LEU A 80 6.35 15.51 7.85
N ALA A 81 6.75 15.69 9.10
CA ALA A 81 6.22 16.73 9.97
C ALA A 81 6.41 18.15 9.41
N GLY A 82 7.51 18.38 8.68
CA GLY A 82 7.75 19.64 7.95
C GLY A 82 6.75 19.92 6.82
N CYS A 83 6.04 18.92 6.34
CA CYS A 83 5.00 19.03 5.30
C CYS A 83 3.58 19.00 5.89
N ALA A 84 3.40 19.24 7.19
CA ALA A 84 2.12 19.05 7.90
C ALA A 84 0.94 19.77 7.22
N ASP A 85 1.13 21.00 6.76
CA ASP A 85 0.07 21.81 6.15
C ASP A 85 -0.31 21.36 4.73
N ASP A 86 0.52 20.54 4.09
CA ASP A 86 0.28 19.94 2.77
C ASP A 86 -0.37 18.54 2.86
N LEU A 87 -0.60 18.02 4.07
CA LEU A 87 -1.06 16.66 4.31
C LEU A 87 -2.48 16.60 4.82
N LEU A 88 -3.23 15.58 4.37
CA LEU A 88 -4.47 15.13 4.97
C LEU A 88 -4.24 13.81 5.68
N MET A 89 -4.44 13.76 7.00
CA MET A 89 -4.31 12.53 7.79
C MET A 89 -5.67 11.93 8.12
N ILE A 90 -5.90 10.69 7.67
CA ILE A 90 -7.13 9.95 7.96
C ILE A 90 -6.82 8.85 8.99
N ARG A 91 -7.06 9.14 10.28
CA ARG A 91 -6.79 8.22 11.39
C ARG A 91 -7.88 7.16 11.60
N SER A 92 -9.03 7.31 10.95
CA SER A 92 -10.20 6.41 11.10
C SER A 92 -10.23 5.26 10.09
N MET A 93 -9.21 5.11 9.25
CA MET A 93 -9.14 3.99 8.31
C MET A 93 -9.03 2.66 9.04
N HIS A 94 -9.83 1.68 8.64
CA HIS A 94 -9.81 0.32 9.19
C HIS A 94 -10.17 -0.70 8.11
N THR A 95 -9.90 -1.96 8.38
CA THR A 95 -10.30 -3.10 7.55
C THR A 95 -10.68 -4.28 8.44
N ASP A 96 -11.63 -5.10 7.98
CA ASP A 96 -12.00 -6.35 8.63
C ASP A 96 -11.02 -7.50 8.26
N GLN A 97 -10.08 -7.23 7.37
CA GLN A 97 -9.08 -8.22 6.94
C GLN A 97 -7.88 -8.19 7.89
N PHE A 98 -7.71 -9.24 8.67
CA PHE A 98 -6.58 -9.37 9.61
C PHE A 98 -5.32 -10.00 8.97
N ASN A 99 -5.44 -10.61 7.80
CA ASN A 99 -4.32 -11.21 7.08
C ASN A 99 -3.79 -10.24 6.01
N HIS A 100 -2.47 -10.20 5.83
CA HIS A 100 -1.78 -9.27 4.93
C HIS A 100 -2.34 -9.31 3.51
N HIS A 101 -2.38 -10.47 2.87
CA HIS A 101 -2.75 -10.58 1.46
C HIS A 101 -4.18 -10.10 1.16
N PRO A 102 -5.23 -10.60 1.84
CA PRO A 102 -6.60 -10.08 1.63
C PRO A 102 -6.71 -8.58 1.95
N ALA A 103 -6.01 -8.10 2.98
CA ALA A 103 -6.02 -6.67 3.32
C ALA A 103 -5.38 -5.81 2.24
N GLN A 104 -4.30 -6.28 1.62
CA GLN A 104 -3.66 -5.62 0.47
C GLN A 104 -4.60 -5.55 -0.72
N LEU A 105 -5.31 -6.63 -1.04
CA LEU A 105 -6.31 -6.63 -2.10
C LEU A 105 -7.43 -5.62 -1.85
N VAL A 106 -7.94 -5.54 -0.61
CA VAL A 106 -8.94 -4.52 -0.24
C VAL A 106 -8.40 -3.12 -0.48
N LEU A 107 -7.16 -2.84 -0.06
CA LEU A 107 -6.55 -1.52 -0.23
C LEU A 107 -6.38 -1.13 -1.70
N HIS A 108 -5.99 -2.09 -2.57
CA HIS A 108 -5.68 -1.82 -3.98
C HIS A 108 -6.88 -1.93 -4.92
N SER A 109 -7.87 -2.78 -4.62
CA SER A 109 -9.00 -3.08 -5.50
C SER A 109 -10.38 -2.96 -4.84
N GLY A 110 -10.45 -2.67 -3.55
CA GLY A 110 -11.69 -2.54 -2.77
C GLY A 110 -12.31 -3.86 -2.31
N ARG A 111 -11.74 -5.02 -2.64
CA ARG A 111 -12.26 -6.35 -2.25
C ARG A 111 -11.14 -7.33 -1.92
N PRO A 112 -11.37 -8.30 -1.01
CA PRO A 112 -10.34 -9.24 -0.55
C PRO A 112 -10.14 -10.46 -1.49
N PHE A 113 -10.49 -10.37 -2.76
CA PHE A 113 -10.36 -11.44 -3.74
C PHE A 113 -9.82 -10.94 -5.09
N PHE A 114 -9.31 -11.88 -5.89
CA PHE A 114 -8.68 -11.60 -7.18
C PHE A 114 -9.68 -11.24 -8.28
N GLY A 115 -9.15 -10.73 -9.39
CA GLY A 115 -9.90 -10.50 -10.63
C GLY A 115 -10.49 -9.11 -10.77
N LEU A 116 -10.34 -8.23 -9.78
CA LEU A 116 -10.78 -6.84 -9.86
C LEU A 116 -9.64 -5.91 -10.28
N PRO A 117 -9.96 -4.85 -11.05
CA PRO A 117 -8.98 -3.83 -11.38
C PRO A 117 -8.51 -3.07 -10.14
N THR A 118 -7.23 -2.80 -10.10
CA THR A 118 -6.63 -1.97 -9.05
C THR A 118 -6.83 -0.48 -9.32
N ALA A 119 -6.63 0.35 -8.32
CA ALA A 119 -6.80 1.81 -8.44
C ALA A 119 -5.98 2.40 -9.60
N GLY A 120 -4.73 1.95 -9.81
CA GLY A 120 -3.92 2.40 -10.94
C GLY A 120 -4.47 1.95 -12.30
N ALA A 121 -5.05 0.75 -12.37
CA ALA A 121 -5.71 0.27 -13.59
C ALA A 121 -6.95 1.11 -13.92
N TRP A 122 -7.76 1.46 -12.93
CA TRP A 122 -8.90 2.36 -13.10
C TRP A 122 -8.49 3.77 -13.55
N LEU A 123 -7.40 4.31 -12.98
CA LEU A 123 -6.89 5.63 -13.37
C LEU A 123 -6.44 5.64 -14.83
N THR A 124 -5.68 4.65 -15.27
CA THR A 124 -5.25 4.58 -16.67
C THR A 124 -6.38 4.28 -17.65
N TYR A 125 -7.37 3.49 -17.23
CA TYR A 125 -8.56 3.24 -18.05
C TYR A 125 -9.42 4.50 -18.22
N GLY A 126 -9.66 5.22 -17.12
CA GLY A 126 -10.57 6.37 -17.13
C GLY A 126 -9.94 7.67 -17.64
N LEU A 127 -8.66 7.88 -17.39
CA LEU A 127 -7.96 9.15 -17.69
C LEU A 127 -6.93 9.00 -18.81
N GLY A 128 -6.56 7.77 -19.18
CA GLY A 128 -5.50 7.52 -20.16
C GLY A 128 -4.11 7.77 -19.60
N SER A 129 -3.16 7.99 -20.50
CA SER A 129 -1.78 8.33 -20.21
C SER A 129 -1.31 9.46 -21.12
N GLU A 130 -0.55 10.40 -20.56
CA GLU A 130 0.13 11.45 -21.35
C GLU A 130 1.31 10.90 -22.18
N SER A 131 1.84 9.73 -21.78
CA SER A 131 2.94 9.06 -22.49
C SER A 131 2.40 8.09 -23.52
N GLN A 132 2.96 8.17 -24.74
CA GLN A 132 2.70 7.20 -25.81
C GLN A 132 3.71 6.04 -25.85
N SER A 133 4.86 6.21 -25.20
CA SER A 133 6.00 5.27 -25.26
C SER A 133 6.28 4.57 -23.95
N LEU A 134 5.71 5.03 -22.84
CA LEU A 134 5.90 4.45 -21.51
C LEU A 134 4.57 4.00 -20.92
N PRO A 135 4.57 2.98 -20.04
CA PRO A 135 3.36 2.56 -19.35
C PRO A 135 2.74 3.70 -18.55
N GLY A 136 1.43 3.87 -18.64
CA GLY A 136 0.70 4.85 -17.81
C GLY A 136 0.65 4.48 -16.34
N TYR A 137 0.84 3.20 -16.01
CA TYR A 137 0.87 2.68 -14.66
C TYR A 137 2.19 1.94 -14.40
N VAL A 138 3.10 2.59 -13.68
CA VAL A 138 4.41 2.05 -13.32
C VAL A 138 4.38 1.60 -11.87
N VAL A 139 4.97 0.45 -11.58
CA VAL A 139 5.14 -0.11 -10.24
C VAL A 139 6.61 -0.19 -9.90
N LEU A 140 6.98 0.35 -8.75
CA LEU A 140 8.32 0.20 -8.17
C LEU A 140 8.19 -0.64 -6.91
N SER A 141 9.03 -1.65 -6.77
CA SER A 141 9.03 -2.52 -5.59
C SER A 141 10.41 -2.50 -4.93
N ALA A 142 10.43 -2.31 -3.62
CA ALA A 142 11.63 -2.39 -2.81
C ALA A 142 11.78 -3.78 -2.18
N GLY A 143 13.03 -4.22 -2.00
CA GLY A 143 13.35 -5.47 -1.31
C GLY A 143 12.75 -6.70 -1.99
N ARG A 144 12.11 -7.56 -1.19
CA ARG A 144 11.51 -8.83 -1.66
C ARG A 144 10.13 -8.67 -2.30
N GLY A 145 9.62 -7.44 -2.39
CA GLY A 145 8.26 -7.17 -2.85
C GLY A 145 7.20 -7.37 -1.75
N THR A 146 5.96 -7.46 -2.17
CA THR A 146 4.79 -7.62 -1.30
C THR A 146 4.23 -9.03 -1.35
N SER A 147 3.53 -9.48 -0.30
CA SER A 147 2.89 -10.80 -0.28
C SER A 147 1.77 -10.94 -1.32
N GLY A 148 1.14 -9.84 -1.72
CA GLY A 148 0.14 -9.80 -2.78
C GLY A 148 0.71 -9.90 -4.20
N GLY A 149 2.01 -9.63 -4.38
CA GLY A 149 2.69 -9.72 -5.68
C GLY A 149 1.94 -8.97 -6.79
N ALA A 150 1.95 -9.53 -7.99
CA ALA A 150 1.36 -8.92 -9.19
C ALA A 150 -0.14 -8.65 -9.09
N SER A 151 -0.86 -9.30 -8.18
CA SER A 151 -2.29 -9.05 -7.99
C SER A 151 -2.60 -7.63 -7.50
N LEU A 152 -1.61 -6.94 -6.93
CA LEU A 152 -1.77 -5.57 -6.42
C LEU A 152 -1.69 -4.48 -7.49
N TRP A 153 -1.34 -4.85 -8.74
CA TRP A 153 -1.31 -3.93 -9.88
C TRP A 153 -1.92 -4.51 -11.16
N GLN A 154 -2.73 -5.54 -11.01
CA GLN A 154 -3.44 -6.17 -12.13
C GLN A 154 -4.54 -5.28 -12.71
N SER A 155 -4.86 -5.50 -13.98
CA SER A 155 -5.99 -4.86 -14.66
C SER A 155 -7.37 -5.51 -14.34
N GLY A 156 -7.37 -6.69 -13.73
CA GLY A 156 -8.59 -7.44 -13.46
C GLY A 156 -9.35 -7.77 -14.75
N PHE A 157 -10.62 -7.38 -14.80
CA PHE A 157 -11.45 -7.56 -16.00
C PHE A 157 -11.27 -6.45 -17.07
N LEU A 158 -10.46 -5.42 -16.79
CA LEU A 158 -10.10 -4.42 -17.81
C LEU A 158 -9.01 -4.98 -18.75
N PRO A 159 -8.85 -4.41 -19.96
CA PRO A 159 -7.80 -4.81 -20.88
C PRO A 159 -6.41 -4.76 -20.20
N SER A 160 -5.55 -5.71 -20.54
CA SER A 160 -4.22 -5.87 -19.92
C SER A 160 -3.30 -4.66 -20.08
N VAL A 161 -3.54 -3.81 -21.08
CA VAL A 161 -2.80 -2.55 -21.28
C VAL A 161 -2.90 -1.59 -20.09
N HIS A 162 -3.92 -1.75 -19.24
CA HIS A 162 -4.12 -0.96 -18.03
C HIS A 162 -3.48 -1.59 -16.77
N ALA A 163 -2.83 -2.76 -16.89
CA ALA A 163 -2.09 -3.34 -15.78
C ALA A 163 -0.84 -2.53 -15.47
N GLY A 164 -0.43 -2.54 -14.20
CA GLY A 164 0.83 -1.94 -13.78
C GLY A 164 2.03 -2.72 -14.29
N VAL A 165 3.03 -2.01 -14.76
CA VAL A 165 4.31 -2.57 -15.21
C VAL A 165 5.33 -2.44 -14.11
N LEU A 166 5.81 -3.59 -13.61
CA LEU A 166 6.82 -3.64 -12.56
C LEU A 166 8.21 -3.32 -13.13
N PHE A 167 8.83 -2.26 -12.61
CA PHE A 167 10.21 -1.91 -12.87
C PHE A 167 11.10 -2.48 -11.77
N ARG A 168 12.07 -3.28 -12.17
CA ARG A 168 12.98 -3.97 -11.25
C ARG A 168 14.22 -3.12 -11.00
N SER A 169 14.74 -3.19 -9.79
CA SER A 169 15.98 -2.50 -9.39
C SER A 169 17.25 -3.26 -9.80
N GLN A 170 17.12 -4.53 -10.20
CA GLN A 170 18.25 -5.39 -10.60
C GLN A 170 17.88 -6.23 -11.82
N GLY A 171 18.88 -6.47 -12.69
CA GLY A 171 18.71 -7.18 -13.95
C GLY A 171 17.99 -6.33 -15.00
N GLU A 172 17.23 -6.96 -15.89
CA GLU A 172 16.40 -6.22 -16.85
C GLU A 172 15.34 -5.40 -16.13
N PRO A 173 15.22 -4.09 -16.40
CA PRO A 173 14.26 -3.21 -15.71
C PRO A 173 12.81 -3.69 -15.83
N VAL A 174 12.45 -4.19 -16.99
CA VAL A 174 11.14 -4.79 -17.28
C VAL A 174 11.37 -6.20 -17.82
N LEU A 175 10.63 -7.17 -17.27
CA LEU A 175 10.73 -8.56 -17.70
C LEU A 175 10.19 -8.74 -19.12
N ASN A 176 10.81 -9.65 -19.86
CA ASN A 176 10.35 -10.12 -21.17
C ASN A 176 10.29 -9.02 -22.25
N LEU A 177 11.11 -7.96 -22.14
CA LEU A 177 11.27 -6.99 -23.24
C LEU A 177 12.03 -7.57 -24.41
N THR A 178 12.93 -8.52 -24.16
CA THR A 178 13.69 -9.23 -25.18
C THR A 178 13.15 -10.65 -25.35
N ASN A 179 13.18 -11.13 -26.57
CA ASN A 179 12.80 -12.51 -26.83
C ASN A 179 13.77 -13.48 -26.17
N PRO A 180 13.28 -14.64 -25.70
CA PRO A 180 14.17 -15.69 -25.24
C PRO A 180 15.09 -16.19 -26.37
N PRO A 181 16.28 -16.72 -26.03
CA PRO A 181 17.18 -17.28 -27.00
C PRO A 181 16.50 -18.30 -27.92
N GLY A 182 16.67 -18.16 -29.23
CA GLY A 182 16.07 -19.04 -30.23
C GLY A 182 14.65 -18.64 -30.70
N LEU A 183 14.06 -17.57 -30.18
CA LEU A 183 12.79 -17.04 -30.67
C LEU A 183 13.02 -15.74 -31.47
N PRO A 184 13.08 -15.76 -32.82
CA PRO A 184 13.19 -14.54 -33.60
C PRO A 184 11.95 -13.64 -33.47
N PRO A 185 12.08 -12.31 -33.62
CA PRO A 185 10.98 -11.38 -33.54
C PRO A 185 9.81 -11.70 -34.49
N GLU A 186 10.11 -12.18 -35.70
CA GLU A 186 9.11 -12.55 -36.70
C GLU A 186 8.25 -13.74 -36.24
N LEU A 187 8.88 -14.73 -35.59
CA LEU A 187 8.17 -15.91 -35.08
C LEU A 187 7.28 -15.56 -33.89
N GLN A 188 7.78 -14.70 -33.00
CA GLN A 188 6.98 -14.19 -31.89
C GLN A 188 5.76 -13.43 -32.42
N ARG A 189 5.95 -12.52 -33.38
CA ARG A 189 4.87 -11.73 -33.94
C ARG A 189 3.81 -12.62 -34.61
N ARG A 190 4.22 -13.62 -35.38
CA ARG A 190 3.30 -14.60 -35.98
C ARG A 190 2.47 -15.36 -34.95
N GLY A 191 3.04 -15.65 -33.76
CA GLY A 191 2.32 -16.27 -32.66
C GLY A 191 1.35 -15.34 -31.93
N LEU A 192 1.57 -14.02 -31.98
CA LEU A 192 0.67 -13.01 -31.41
C LEU A 192 -0.48 -12.63 -32.37
N ASP A 193 -0.26 -12.79 -33.66
CA ASP A 193 -1.23 -12.45 -34.73
C ASP A 193 -2.16 -13.65 -35.08
N ALA A 194 -1.95 -14.84 -34.46
CA ALA A 194 -2.73 -16.06 -34.69
C ALA A 194 -3.83 -16.25 -33.65
#